data_c70cab8a7bb0a3cb47a2c2f6983c21f4
#
_entry.id   c70cab8a7bb0a3cb47a2c2f6983c21f4
#
_cell.length_a   1.000
_cell.length_b   1.000
_cell.length_c   1.000
_cell.angle_alpha   90.00
_cell.angle_beta   90.00
_cell.angle_gamma   90.00
#
_symmetry.space_group_name_H-M   'P 1'
#
loop_
_entity.id
_entity.type
_entity.pdbx_description
1 polymer ?
#
loop_
_entity_poly.entity_id
_entity_poly.type
_entity_poly.pdbx_seq_one_letter_code
_entity_poly.pdbx_strand_id
1 'polypeptide(L)' 'MMYRIQIGEAYSGCIPITVWFVQMNKETMFGNKWINIKGFDRREMAEKLLNMLKSK' A
#
# COMPACT_ATOMS: atom_id res chain seq x y z
N MET A 1 -1.47 -15.22 0.06
CA MET A 1 -0.78 -13.95 0.26
C MET A 1 -1.68 -12.94 0.93
N MET A 2 -1.11 -12.16 1.81
CA MET A 2 -1.86 -11.13 2.52
C MET A 2 -1.54 -9.75 1.95
N TYR A 3 -2.57 -8.94 1.86
CA TYR A 3 -2.45 -7.56 1.38
C TYR A 3 -3.08 -6.63 2.40
N ARG A 4 -2.60 -5.39 2.44
CA ARG A 4 -3.17 -4.39 3.33
C ARG A 4 -2.97 -2.98 2.74
N ILE A 5 -3.68 -2.02 3.31
CA ILE A 5 -3.48 -0.61 3.02
C ILE A 5 -2.84 0.04 4.24
N GLN A 6 -1.73 0.72 4.01
CA GLN A 6 -1.02 1.46 5.05
C GLN A 6 -1.09 2.95 4.72
N ILE A 7 -1.59 3.74 5.67
CA ILE A 7 -1.65 5.19 5.51
C ILE A 7 -0.30 5.80 5.87
N GLY A 8 0.21 6.66 5.00
CA GLY A 8 1.46 7.35 5.23
C GLY A 8 1.37 8.79 4.77
N GLU A 9 2.44 9.53 4.98
CA GLU A 9 2.56 10.91 4.53
C GLU A 9 3.68 11.04 3.51
N ALA A 10 3.42 11.89 2.51
CA ALA A 10 4.43 12.28 1.55
C ALA A 10 4.37 13.80 1.40
N TYR A 11 5.33 14.37 0.71
CA TYR A 11 5.36 15.82 0.47
C TYR A 11 5.36 16.10 -1.02
N SER A 12 4.49 17.02 -1.42
CA SER A 12 4.51 17.59 -2.77
C SER A 12 5.06 19.00 -2.62
N GLY A 13 6.36 19.17 -2.88
CA GLY A 13 7.07 20.39 -2.51
C GLY A 13 7.11 20.51 -0.99
N CYS A 14 6.50 21.56 -0.43
CA CYS A 14 6.40 21.77 1.00
C CYS A 14 5.03 21.39 1.58
N ILE A 15 4.13 20.86 0.77
CA ILE A 15 2.77 20.56 1.18
C ILE A 15 2.67 19.07 1.56
N PRO A 16 2.28 18.75 2.82
CA PRO A 16 2.09 17.37 3.22
C PRO A 16 0.82 16.81 2.58
N ILE A 17 0.92 15.59 2.07
CA ILE A 17 -0.23 14.89 1.50
C ILE A 17 -0.34 13.51 2.13
N THR A 18 -1.56 13.00 2.22
CA THR A 18 -1.81 11.66 2.71
C THR A 18 -1.74 10.68 1.54
N VAL A 19 -1.04 9.58 1.76
CA VAL A 19 -0.88 8.54 0.73
C VAL A 19 -1.34 7.21 1.30
N TRP A 20 -2.10 6.47 0.51
CA TRP A 20 -2.52 5.11 0.85
C TRP A 20 -1.67 4.14 0.07
N PHE A 21 -0.81 3.41 0.80
CA PHE A 21 0.06 2.40 0.20
C PHE A 21 -0.60 1.03 0.25
N VAL A 22 -0.72 0.39 -0.91
CA VAL A 22 -1.12 -1.00 -0.97
C VAL A 22 0.13 -1.83 -0.80
N GLN A 23 0.11 -2.70 0.21
CA GLN A 23 1.27 -3.51 0.59
C GLN A 23 0.96 -4.99 0.49
N MET A 24 1.99 -5.76 0.20
CA MET A 24 1.94 -7.21 0.14
C MET A 24 2.86 -7.80 1.21
N ASN A 25 2.38 -8.82 1.91
CA ASN A 25 3.24 -9.56 2.84
C ASN A 25 4.04 -10.60 2.07
N LYS A 26 5.35 -10.53 2.20
CA LYS A 26 6.25 -11.46 1.55
C LYS A 26 7.06 -12.22 2.59
N GLU A 27 7.12 -13.54 2.46
CA GLU A 27 7.99 -14.35 3.30
C GLU A 27 9.41 -14.26 2.80
N THR A 28 10.33 -14.06 3.73
CA THR A 28 11.76 -14.03 3.45
C THR A 28 12.46 -14.98 4.41
N MET A 29 13.76 -15.21 4.20
CA MET A 29 14.57 -16.04 5.10
C MET A 29 14.64 -15.46 6.51
N PHE A 30 14.37 -14.17 6.67
CA PHE A 30 14.43 -13.47 7.95
C PHE A 30 13.04 -13.19 8.53
N GLY A 31 12.00 -13.81 7.99
CA GLY A 31 10.63 -13.61 8.43
C GLY A 31 9.78 -12.93 7.38
N ASN A 32 8.61 -12.43 7.78
CA ASN A 32 7.66 -11.78 6.89
C ASN A 32 7.99 -10.29 6.76
N LYS A 33 7.83 -9.77 5.56
CA LYS A 33 8.10 -8.37 5.27
C LYS A 33 6.96 -7.78 4.44
N TRP A 34 6.55 -6.56 4.79
CA TRP A 34 5.58 -5.82 4.02
C TRP A 34 6.28 -4.99 2.95
N ILE A 35 5.83 -5.15 1.71
CA ILE A 35 6.42 -4.47 0.56
C ILE A 35 5.37 -3.57 -0.07
N ASN A 36 5.75 -2.33 -0.35
CA ASN A 36 4.86 -1.40 -1.05
C ASN A 36 4.72 -1.80 -2.50
N ILE A 37 3.49 -2.05 -2.92
CA ILE A 37 3.20 -2.32 -4.33
C ILE A 37 2.99 -1.00 -5.06
N LYS A 38 2.13 -0.16 -4.50
CA LYS A 38 1.81 1.13 -5.11
C LYS A 38 1.22 2.07 -4.07
N GLY A 39 1.49 3.37 -4.24
CA GLY A 39 0.88 4.41 -3.42
C GLY A 39 -0.15 5.18 -4.21
N PHE A 40 -1.22 5.60 -3.54
CA PHE A 40 -2.28 6.40 -4.13
C PHE A 40 -2.57 7.61 -3.25
N ASP A 41 -2.98 8.70 -3.88
CA ASP A 41 -3.40 9.89 -3.17
C ASP A 41 -4.87 9.83 -2.75
N ARG A 42 -5.57 8.77 -3.12
CA ARG A 42 -6.98 8.57 -2.79
C ARG A 42 -7.20 7.16 -2.24
N ARG A 43 -7.97 7.09 -1.16
CA ARG A 43 -8.31 5.82 -0.52
C ARG A 43 -9.06 4.90 -1.47
N GLU A 44 -9.99 5.43 -2.24
CA GLU A 44 -10.81 4.64 -3.15
C GLU A 44 -9.97 3.87 -4.17
N MET A 45 -8.94 4.52 -4.69
CA MET A 45 -8.05 3.89 -5.66
C MET A 45 -7.24 2.77 -5.03
N ALA A 46 -6.79 2.97 -3.79
CA ALA A 46 -6.05 1.94 -3.06
C ALA A 46 -6.94 0.74 -2.77
N GLU A 47 -8.18 0.96 -2.35
CA GLU A 47 -9.13 -0.11 -2.09
C GLU A 47 -9.46 -0.89 -3.37
N LYS A 48 -9.58 -0.20 -4.48
CA LYS A 48 -9.84 -0.82 -5.77
C LYS A 48 -8.73 -1.79 -6.15
N LEU A 49 -7.48 -1.36 -6.02
CA LEU A 49 -6.35 -2.24 -6.30
C LEU A 49 -6.31 -3.42 -5.32
N LEU A 50 -6.55 -3.15 -4.04
CA LEU A 50 -6.57 -4.19 -3.02
C LEU A 50 -7.59 -5.28 -3.35
N ASN A 51 -8.79 -4.87 -3.75
CA ASN A 51 -9.83 -5.82 -4.12
C ASN A 51 -9.45 -6.64 -5.37
N MET A 52 -8.80 -6.02 -6.33
CA MET A 52 -8.33 -6.72 -7.52
C MET A 52 -7.30 -7.78 -7.16
N LEU A 53 -6.40 -7.47 -6.22
CA LEU A 53 -5.39 -8.42 -5.79
C LEU A 53 -5.98 -9.57 -4.98
N LYS A 54 -7.00 -9.28 -4.16
CA LYS A 54 -7.65 -10.29 -3.34
C LYS A 54 -8.57 -11.22 -4.12
N SER A 55 -9.05 -10.78 -5.28
CA SER A 55 -10.01 -11.56 -6.06
C SER A 55 -9.37 -12.62 -6.94
N LYS A 56 -8.08 -12.73 -6.92
CA LYS A 56 -7.37 -13.76 -7.68
C LYS A 56 -7.27 -15.07 -6.93
#